data_c9ca7c0a98ef5df0f97cd3ae9a5f1af5
#
_entry.id   c9ca7c0a98ef5df0f97cd3ae9a5f1af5
#
_cell.length_a   1.000
_cell.length_b   1.000
_cell.length_c   1.000
_cell.angle_alpha   90.00
_cell.angle_beta   90.00
_cell.angle_gamma   90.00
#
_symmetry.space_group_name_H-M   'P 1'
#
loop_
_entity.id
_entity.type
_entity.pdbx_description
1 polymer ?
#
loop_
_entity_poly.entity_id
_entity_poly.type
_entity_poly.pdbx_seq_one_letter_code
_entity_poly.pdbx_strand_id
1 'polypeptide(L)'
;MSYFNAFFFGIYPYIALSIFLLGSLVRFEREQYSWKSDSSQVLYRGHLRTANILFHVGILGLFFGHLVGLLTPVAIWDMLGVTHHFKQVVAMTAGGIMGTMCLIGLSLLLHRRLTNPRIRAVTSLGDKVLMIWILLTLLLGLTTIIVSAGHMDGAEMVRLMTWAQHIVTFQSDAASLIADVSIIFKLHLFMGMTLFILFPFTRLVHVWSGFASLTYLG
;
A
#
# COMPACT_ATOMS: atom_id res chain seq x y z
N MET A 1 -22.79 -15.11 5.26
CA MET A 1 -21.44 -14.50 5.32
C MET A 1 -20.76 -15.00 6.59
N SER A 2 -19.47 -15.42 6.54
CA SER A 2 -18.77 -15.84 7.76
C SER A 2 -18.47 -14.63 8.67
N TYR A 3 -18.43 -14.85 9.98
CA TYR A 3 -18.05 -13.81 10.96
C TYR A 3 -16.68 -13.17 10.63
N PHE A 4 -15.71 -13.99 10.24
CA PHE A 4 -14.38 -13.50 9.83
C PHE A 4 -14.44 -12.53 8.64
N ASN A 5 -15.25 -12.84 7.62
CA ASN A 5 -15.38 -11.95 6.47
C ASN A 5 -16.02 -10.61 6.88
N ALA A 6 -17.07 -10.65 7.70
CA ALA A 6 -17.70 -9.43 8.23
C ALA A 6 -16.74 -8.57 9.05
N PHE A 7 -15.93 -9.20 9.91
CA PHE A 7 -14.96 -8.48 10.73
C PHE A 7 -13.83 -7.89 9.89
N PHE A 8 -13.10 -8.71 9.10
CA PHE A 8 -11.90 -8.27 8.41
C PHE A 8 -12.16 -7.33 7.22
N PHE A 9 -13.34 -7.40 6.61
CA PHE A 9 -13.65 -6.62 5.42
C PHE A 9 -14.85 -5.67 5.57
N GLY A 10 -15.49 -5.65 6.74
CA GLY A 10 -16.54 -4.69 7.10
C GLY A 10 -16.13 -3.76 8.23
N ILE A 11 -15.48 -4.26 9.30
CA ILE A 11 -15.14 -3.49 10.49
C ILE A 11 -13.66 -3.05 10.50
N TYR A 12 -12.75 -3.98 10.21
CA TYR A 12 -11.30 -3.75 10.28
C TYR A 12 -10.80 -2.58 9.42
N PRO A 13 -11.34 -2.31 8.20
CA PRO A 13 -10.97 -1.13 7.44
C PRO A 13 -11.20 0.18 8.20
N TYR A 14 -12.32 0.30 8.94
CA TYR A 14 -12.59 1.50 9.73
C TYR A 14 -11.65 1.63 10.92
N ILE A 15 -11.31 0.53 11.58
CA ILE A 15 -10.29 0.53 12.65
C ILE A 15 -8.95 1.01 12.07
N ALA A 16 -8.55 0.46 10.92
CA ALA A 16 -7.28 0.80 10.27
C ALA A 16 -7.22 2.27 9.86
N LEU A 17 -8.26 2.79 9.21
CA LEU A 17 -8.35 4.19 8.80
C LEU A 17 -8.42 5.14 9.99
N SER A 18 -9.16 4.79 11.05
CA SER A 18 -9.23 5.59 12.29
C SER A 18 -7.87 5.69 12.97
N ILE A 19 -7.16 4.57 13.12
CA ILE A 19 -5.80 4.57 13.70
C ILE A 19 -4.84 5.37 12.81
N PHE A 20 -4.91 5.22 11.50
CA PHE A 20 -4.10 5.98 10.54
C PHE A 20 -4.28 7.49 10.70
N LEU A 21 -5.53 7.97 10.68
CA LEU A 21 -5.83 9.40 10.73
C LEU A 21 -5.57 9.98 12.13
N LEU A 22 -6.18 9.40 13.17
CA LEU A 22 -6.05 9.91 14.53
C LEU A 22 -4.65 9.70 15.08
N GLY A 23 -4.03 8.56 14.81
CA GLY A 23 -2.65 8.28 15.22
C GLY A 23 -1.64 9.22 14.55
N SER A 24 -1.82 9.53 13.27
CA SER A 24 -1.00 10.52 12.56
C SER A 24 -1.18 11.92 13.14
N LEU A 25 -2.42 12.32 13.45
CA LEU A 25 -2.72 13.61 14.06
C LEU A 25 -2.09 13.73 15.45
N VAL A 26 -2.29 12.74 16.32
CA VAL A 26 -1.71 12.72 17.68
C VAL A 26 -0.18 12.76 17.62
N ARG A 27 0.43 12.03 16.68
CA ARG A 27 1.89 12.07 16.52
C ARG A 27 2.37 13.42 15.98
N PHE A 28 1.62 14.07 15.10
CA PHE A 28 1.92 15.43 14.65
C PHE A 28 1.92 16.42 15.81
N GLU A 29 0.90 16.39 16.66
CA GLU A 29 0.78 17.28 17.82
C GLU A 29 1.90 17.08 18.85
N ARG A 30 2.30 15.82 19.10
CA ARG A 30 3.21 15.48 20.19
C ARG A 30 4.68 15.39 19.78
N GLU A 31 4.97 14.94 18.55
CA GLU A 31 6.31 14.55 18.13
C GLU A 31 6.64 14.97 16.68
N GLN A 32 6.37 16.19 16.29
CA GLN A 32 6.63 16.69 14.92
C GLN A 32 8.07 16.44 14.46
N TYR A 33 9.04 16.59 15.37
CA TYR A 33 10.46 16.43 15.07
C TYR A 33 10.90 14.98 14.77
N SER A 34 10.07 14.00 15.11
CA SER A 34 10.31 12.58 14.79
C SER A 34 9.87 12.18 13.38
N TRP A 35 9.31 13.11 12.60
CA TRP A 35 8.83 12.89 11.23
C TRP A 35 9.95 12.92 10.20
N LYS A 36 10.96 12.10 10.41
CA LYS A 36 12.12 12.00 9.53
C LYS A 36 12.31 10.57 9.03
N SER A 37 12.97 10.44 7.88
CA SER A 37 13.23 9.14 7.26
C SER A 37 14.43 8.40 7.87
N ASP A 38 15.19 9.01 8.80
CA ASP A 38 16.41 8.47 9.41
C ASP A 38 17.36 7.82 8.37
N SER A 39 17.82 8.67 7.43
CA SER A 39 18.65 8.20 6.32
C SER A 39 19.99 7.69 6.80
N SER A 40 20.35 6.48 6.37
CA SER A 40 21.65 5.84 6.61
C SER A 40 22.69 6.16 5.52
N GLN A 41 22.49 7.22 4.72
CA GLN A 41 23.34 7.59 3.59
C GLN A 41 24.78 7.90 4.02
N VAL A 42 24.96 8.53 5.18
CA VAL A 42 26.28 8.88 5.72
C VAL A 42 27.07 7.63 6.10
N LEU A 43 26.40 6.57 6.54
CA LEU A 43 27.04 5.33 7.00
C LEU A 43 27.55 4.47 5.84
N TYR A 44 26.83 4.44 4.72
CA TYR A 44 27.21 3.66 3.53
C TYR A 44 26.38 4.11 2.31
N ARG A 45 27.05 4.46 1.21
CA ARG A 45 26.41 5.01 0.00
C ARG A 45 26.10 3.97 -1.08
N GLY A 46 26.73 2.77 -1.05
CA GLY A 46 26.62 1.77 -2.12
C GLY A 46 25.18 1.45 -2.50
N HIS A 47 24.89 1.55 -3.78
CA HIS A 47 23.57 1.29 -4.42
C HIS A 47 22.35 1.97 -3.77
N LEU A 48 22.53 2.80 -2.73
CA LEU A 48 21.42 3.41 -1.97
C LEU A 48 20.55 4.31 -2.85
N ARG A 49 21.17 5.12 -3.73
CA ARG A 49 20.44 6.04 -4.60
C ARG A 49 19.50 5.28 -5.54
N THR A 50 20.01 4.28 -6.23
CA THR A 50 19.21 3.47 -7.16
C THR A 50 18.12 2.69 -6.42
N ALA A 51 18.45 2.06 -5.30
CA ALA A 51 17.49 1.32 -4.47
C ALA A 51 16.36 2.23 -3.97
N ASN A 52 16.69 3.44 -3.50
CA ASN A 52 15.70 4.43 -3.06
C ASN A 52 14.82 4.91 -4.21
N ILE A 53 15.37 5.22 -5.37
CA ILE A 53 14.60 5.67 -6.53
C ILE A 53 13.62 4.56 -6.95
N LEU A 54 14.11 3.33 -7.15
CA LEU A 54 13.27 2.21 -7.54
C LEU A 54 12.16 1.94 -6.53
N PHE A 55 12.49 1.94 -5.24
CA PHE A 55 11.50 1.72 -4.19
C PHE A 55 10.45 2.83 -4.16
N HIS A 56 10.87 4.11 -4.11
CA HIS A 56 9.91 5.21 -3.96
C HIS A 56 9.08 5.45 -5.22
N VAL A 57 9.65 5.37 -6.41
CA VAL A 57 8.86 5.45 -7.66
C VAL A 57 7.88 4.30 -7.74
N GLY A 58 8.32 3.07 -7.44
CA GLY A 58 7.45 1.91 -7.45
C GLY A 58 6.31 2.01 -6.42
N ILE A 59 6.62 2.30 -5.15
CA ILE A 59 5.61 2.36 -4.09
C ILE A 59 4.62 3.51 -4.29
N LEU A 60 5.06 4.68 -4.75
CA LEU A 60 4.18 5.81 -5.07
C LEU A 60 3.30 5.49 -6.28
N GLY A 61 3.85 4.87 -7.32
CA GLY A 61 3.06 4.40 -8.46
C GLY A 61 1.98 3.39 -8.04
N LEU A 62 2.33 2.43 -7.18
CA LEU A 62 1.36 1.49 -6.61
C LEU A 62 0.30 2.20 -5.76
N PHE A 63 0.70 3.12 -4.88
CA PHE A 63 -0.23 3.85 -4.02
C PHE A 63 -1.26 4.65 -4.85
N PHE A 64 -0.80 5.48 -5.79
CA PHE A 64 -1.70 6.26 -6.63
C PHE A 64 -2.52 5.38 -7.58
N GLY A 65 -1.93 4.29 -8.08
CA GLY A 65 -2.65 3.29 -8.87
C GLY A 65 -3.82 2.67 -8.11
N HIS A 66 -3.62 2.30 -6.84
CA HIS A 66 -4.70 1.80 -5.98
C HIS A 66 -5.71 2.90 -5.64
N LEU A 67 -5.25 4.11 -5.30
CA LEU A 67 -6.13 5.22 -4.97
C LEU A 67 -7.10 5.53 -6.13
N VAL A 68 -6.56 5.74 -7.32
CA VAL A 68 -7.36 6.01 -8.52
C VAL A 68 -8.13 4.76 -8.94
N GLY A 69 -7.47 3.59 -8.95
CA GLY A 69 -8.06 2.34 -9.43
C GLY A 69 -9.25 1.87 -8.60
N LEU A 70 -9.21 2.00 -7.27
CA LEU A 70 -10.26 1.54 -6.38
C LEU A 70 -11.34 2.60 -6.10
N LEU A 71 -10.94 3.88 -5.94
CA LEU A 71 -11.88 4.91 -5.47
C LEU A 71 -12.59 5.66 -6.60
N THR A 72 -12.11 5.59 -7.87
CA THR A 72 -12.89 6.16 -8.98
C THR A 72 -14.13 5.31 -9.23
N PRO A 73 -15.34 5.88 -9.15
CA PRO A 73 -16.59 5.15 -9.38
C PRO A 73 -16.62 4.42 -10.72
N VAL A 74 -17.19 3.20 -10.74
CA VAL A 74 -17.32 2.40 -11.96
C VAL A 74 -18.04 3.18 -13.06
N ALA A 75 -19.10 3.91 -12.68
CA ALA A 75 -19.86 4.74 -13.62
C ALA A 75 -19.02 5.79 -14.38
N ILE A 76 -17.94 6.29 -13.78
CA ILE A 76 -17.04 7.24 -14.47
C ILE A 76 -16.26 6.52 -15.58
N TRP A 77 -15.79 5.30 -15.30
CA TRP A 77 -15.09 4.50 -16.31
C TRP A 77 -16.01 4.12 -17.46
N ASP A 78 -17.26 3.75 -17.15
CA ASP A 78 -18.29 3.41 -18.16
C ASP A 78 -18.64 4.64 -19.02
N MET A 79 -18.79 5.82 -18.41
CA MET A 79 -19.02 7.08 -19.11
C MET A 79 -17.85 7.46 -20.06
N LEU A 80 -16.62 7.11 -19.68
CA LEU A 80 -15.42 7.33 -20.51
C LEU A 80 -15.24 6.25 -21.57
N GLY A 81 -16.15 5.26 -21.67
CA GLY A 81 -16.07 4.15 -22.63
C GLY A 81 -14.95 3.15 -22.32
N VAL A 82 -14.43 3.14 -21.10
CA VAL A 82 -13.35 2.24 -20.67
C VAL A 82 -13.94 0.91 -20.26
N THR A 83 -13.72 -0.14 -21.04
CA THR A 83 -14.20 -1.49 -20.70
C THR A 83 -13.49 -2.05 -19.47
N HIS A 84 -14.19 -2.89 -18.70
CA HIS A 84 -13.63 -3.53 -17.51
C HIS A 84 -12.40 -4.38 -17.83
N HIS A 85 -12.41 -5.09 -18.96
CA HIS A 85 -11.24 -5.82 -19.47
C HIS A 85 -10.03 -4.89 -19.71
N PHE A 86 -10.21 -3.80 -20.45
CA PHE A 86 -9.12 -2.85 -20.72
C PHE A 86 -8.56 -2.25 -19.43
N LYS A 87 -9.44 -1.83 -18.51
CA LYS A 87 -9.03 -1.33 -17.20
C LYS A 87 -8.22 -2.36 -16.42
N GLN A 88 -8.62 -3.62 -16.44
CA GLN A 88 -7.90 -4.71 -15.78
C GLN A 88 -6.51 -4.90 -16.39
N VAL A 89 -6.38 -4.90 -17.72
CA VAL A 89 -5.08 -5.00 -18.42
C VAL A 89 -4.16 -3.85 -18.01
N VAL A 90 -4.68 -2.62 -17.99
CA VAL A 90 -3.91 -1.43 -17.57
C VAL A 90 -3.46 -1.57 -16.11
N ALA A 91 -4.36 -1.98 -15.20
CA ALA A 91 -4.03 -2.16 -13.79
C ALA A 91 -2.98 -3.24 -13.56
N MET A 92 -3.08 -4.38 -14.26
CA MET A 92 -2.09 -5.47 -14.20
C MET A 92 -0.74 -5.05 -14.75
N THR A 93 -0.71 -4.34 -15.88
CA THR A 93 0.53 -3.88 -16.51
C THR A 93 1.23 -2.83 -15.66
N ALA A 94 0.51 -1.77 -15.28
CA ALA A 94 1.06 -0.71 -14.44
C ALA A 94 1.46 -1.24 -13.05
N GLY A 95 0.61 -2.06 -12.43
CA GLY A 95 0.89 -2.72 -11.16
C GLY A 95 2.08 -3.66 -11.24
N GLY A 96 2.24 -4.40 -12.34
CA GLY A 96 3.39 -5.29 -12.59
C GLY A 96 4.70 -4.51 -12.72
N ILE A 97 4.72 -3.44 -13.51
CA ILE A 97 5.90 -2.58 -13.67
C ILE A 97 6.29 -1.92 -12.35
N MET A 98 5.35 -1.20 -11.72
CA MET A 98 5.61 -0.48 -10.46
C MET A 98 5.92 -1.44 -9.31
N GLY A 99 5.23 -2.60 -9.26
CA GLY A 99 5.48 -3.64 -8.28
C GLY A 99 6.86 -4.27 -8.42
N THR A 100 7.31 -4.56 -9.62
CA THR A 100 8.66 -5.10 -9.88
C THR A 100 9.75 -4.08 -9.52
N MET A 101 9.57 -2.80 -9.88
CA MET A 101 10.49 -1.73 -9.47
C MET A 101 10.56 -1.61 -7.96
N CYS A 102 9.41 -1.61 -7.29
CA CYS A 102 9.32 -1.58 -5.83
C CYS A 102 10.01 -2.80 -5.20
N LEU A 103 9.79 -4.00 -5.74
CA LEU A 103 10.39 -5.24 -5.25
C LEU A 103 11.91 -5.22 -5.33
N ILE A 104 12.47 -4.80 -6.47
CA ILE A 104 13.92 -4.68 -6.65
C ILE A 104 14.47 -3.66 -5.66
N GLY A 105 13.87 -2.47 -5.59
CA GLY A 105 14.30 -1.40 -4.68
C GLY A 105 14.25 -1.84 -3.22
N LEU A 106 13.15 -2.43 -2.78
CA LEU A 106 12.95 -2.90 -1.41
C LEU A 106 13.92 -4.03 -1.05
N SER A 107 14.14 -4.99 -1.97
CA SER A 107 15.08 -6.09 -1.76
C SER A 107 16.51 -5.59 -1.57
N LEU A 108 16.95 -4.61 -2.37
CA LEU A 108 18.26 -3.97 -2.22
C LEU A 108 18.38 -3.22 -0.89
N LEU A 109 17.34 -2.49 -0.47
CA LEU A 109 17.31 -1.78 0.81
C LEU A 109 17.33 -2.75 2.00
N LEU A 110 16.57 -3.83 1.92
CA LEU A 110 16.51 -4.85 2.96
C LEU A 110 17.84 -5.61 3.05
N HIS A 111 18.38 -6.06 1.92
CA HIS A 111 19.70 -6.70 1.86
C HIS A 111 20.75 -5.83 2.54
N ARG A 112 20.83 -4.55 2.16
CA ARG A 112 21.76 -3.59 2.74
C ARG A 112 21.61 -3.47 4.27
N ARG A 113 20.37 -3.48 4.80
CA ARG A 113 20.10 -3.39 6.24
C ARG A 113 20.45 -4.67 7.01
N LEU A 114 20.35 -5.81 6.38
CA LEU A 114 20.63 -7.09 7.01
C LEU A 114 22.11 -7.48 6.97
N THR A 115 22.82 -7.11 5.88
CA THR A 115 24.20 -7.55 5.64
C THR A 115 25.26 -6.55 6.13
N ASN A 116 25.00 -5.24 6.06
CA ASN A 116 25.99 -4.25 6.48
C ASN A 116 26.00 -4.07 8.00
N PRO A 117 27.11 -4.39 8.72
CA PRO A 117 27.14 -4.34 10.18
C PRO A 117 26.85 -2.95 10.77
N ARG A 118 27.33 -1.86 10.12
CA ARG A 118 27.12 -0.49 10.58
C ARG A 118 25.63 -0.09 10.51
N ILE A 119 24.96 -0.47 9.44
CA ILE A 119 23.55 -0.16 9.24
C ILE A 119 22.69 -1.04 10.13
N ARG A 120 23.04 -2.33 10.27
CA ARG A 120 22.32 -3.28 11.14
C ARG A 120 22.31 -2.80 12.60
N ALA A 121 23.42 -2.22 13.07
CA ALA A 121 23.54 -1.72 14.44
C ALA A 121 22.57 -0.55 14.75
N VAL A 122 22.24 0.28 13.75
CA VAL A 122 21.33 1.44 13.91
C VAL A 122 19.91 1.16 13.41
N THR A 123 19.64 -0.03 12.88
CA THR A 123 18.31 -0.41 12.37
C THR A 123 17.44 -0.94 13.50
N SER A 124 16.36 -0.25 13.81
CA SER A 124 15.40 -0.66 14.84
C SER A 124 14.65 -1.95 14.45
N LEU A 125 14.09 -2.64 15.44
CA LEU A 125 13.21 -3.78 15.20
C LEU A 125 11.98 -3.36 14.40
N GLY A 126 11.38 -2.21 14.72
CA GLY A 126 10.23 -1.67 14.00
C GLY A 126 10.49 -1.45 12.51
N ASP A 127 11.71 -0.98 12.15
CA ASP A 127 12.10 -0.83 10.74
C ASP A 127 12.17 -2.17 10.01
N LYS A 128 12.71 -3.19 10.67
CA LYS A 128 12.81 -4.54 10.06
C LYS A 128 11.42 -5.13 9.85
N VAL A 129 10.58 -5.07 10.87
CA VAL A 129 9.19 -5.55 10.80
C VAL A 129 8.43 -4.83 9.69
N LEU A 130 8.52 -3.50 9.62
CA LEU A 130 7.86 -2.71 8.59
C LEU A 130 8.31 -3.13 7.18
N MET A 131 9.61 -3.21 6.95
CA MET A 131 10.14 -3.57 5.62
C MET A 131 9.73 -4.98 5.20
N ILE A 132 9.72 -5.94 6.14
CA ILE A 132 9.26 -7.30 5.89
C ILE A 132 7.74 -7.30 5.60
N TRP A 133 6.97 -6.52 6.35
CA TRP A 133 5.53 -6.41 6.12
C TRP A 133 5.22 -5.84 4.74
N ILE A 134 5.90 -4.77 4.33
CA ILE A 134 5.78 -4.21 2.98
C ILE A 134 6.18 -5.25 1.92
N LEU A 135 7.26 -5.98 2.14
CA LEU A 135 7.71 -7.03 1.21
C LEU A 135 6.64 -8.12 1.02
N LEU A 136 6.07 -8.63 2.11
CA LEU A 136 5.02 -9.65 2.05
C LEU A 136 3.75 -9.11 1.38
N THR A 137 3.34 -7.88 1.70
CA THR A 137 2.21 -7.21 1.05
C THR A 137 2.44 -7.06 -0.46
N LEU A 138 3.66 -6.68 -0.85
CA LEU A 138 4.04 -6.51 -2.24
C LEU A 138 4.05 -7.84 -3.01
N LEU A 139 4.59 -8.89 -2.41
CA LEU A 139 4.58 -10.24 -3.01
C LEU A 139 3.14 -10.75 -3.23
N LEU A 140 2.28 -10.57 -2.23
CA LEU A 140 0.85 -10.88 -2.40
C LEU A 140 0.22 -10.04 -3.52
N GLY A 141 0.52 -8.74 -3.60
CA GLY A 141 0.03 -7.87 -4.66
C GLY A 141 0.47 -8.32 -6.05
N LEU A 142 1.73 -8.73 -6.22
CA LEU A 142 2.21 -9.29 -7.49
C LEU A 142 1.55 -10.65 -7.79
N THR A 143 1.25 -11.44 -6.77
CA THR A 143 0.52 -12.71 -6.93
C THR A 143 -0.92 -12.47 -7.37
N THR A 144 -1.58 -11.37 -6.93
CA THR A 144 -2.94 -11.04 -7.42
C THR A 144 -2.97 -10.82 -8.93
N ILE A 145 -1.88 -10.32 -9.54
CA ILE A 145 -1.78 -10.15 -11.00
C ILE A 145 -1.86 -11.52 -11.70
N ILE A 146 -1.18 -12.53 -11.16
CA ILE A 146 -1.21 -13.90 -11.71
C ILE A 146 -2.61 -14.49 -11.61
N VAL A 147 -3.29 -14.29 -10.46
CA VAL A 147 -4.68 -14.74 -10.28
C VAL A 147 -5.62 -14.00 -11.24
N SER A 148 -5.45 -12.67 -11.39
CA SER A 148 -6.25 -11.85 -12.30
C SER A 148 -6.10 -12.26 -13.77
N ALA A 149 -4.92 -12.76 -14.17
CA ALA A 149 -4.68 -13.25 -15.52
C ALA A 149 -5.54 -14.48 -15.89
N GLY A 150 -6.02 -15.23 -14.89
CA GLY A 150 -6.95 -16.34 -15.08
C GLY A 150 -8.42 -15.92 -15.28
N HIS A 151 -8.77 -14.66 -14.98
CA HIS A 151 -10.14 -14.15 -14.99
C HIS A 151 -10.17 -12.74 -15.60
N MET A 152 -10.08 -12.66 -16.93
CA MET A 152 -9.90 -11.40 -17.66
C MET A 152 -11.22 -10.66 -17.93
N ASP A 153 -12.33 -11.07 -17.34
CA ASP A 153 -13.65 -10.43 -17.46
C ASP A 153 -13.79 -9.13 -16.62
N GLY A 154 -12.85 -8.87 -15.71
CA GLY A 154 -12.86 -7.71 -14.81
C GLY A 154 -13.83 -7.82 -13.63
N ALA A 155 -14.56 -8.92 -13.48
CA ALA A 155 -15.59 -9.04 -12.45
C ALA A 155 -15.02 -8.94 -11.02
N GLU A 156 -13.90 -9.61 -10.71
CA GLU A 156 -13.26 -9.50 -9.40
C GLU A 156 -12.74 -8.08 -9.13
N MET A 157 -12.15 -7.43 -10.15
CA MET A 157 -11.70 -6.04 -10.03
C MET A 157 -12.86 -5.10 -9.70
N VAL A 158 -14.00 -5.23 -10.38
CA VAL A 158 -15.19 -4.42 -10.10
C VAL A 158 -15.70 -4.65 -8.67
N ARG A 159 -15.74 -5.89 -8.19
CA ARG A 159 -16.12 -6.20 -6.80
C ARG A 159 -15.20 -5.53 -5.79
N LEU A 160 -13.89 -5.55 -6.02
CA LEU A 160 -12.90 -4.91 -5.14
C LEU A 160 -13.03 -3.38 -5.16
N MET A 161 -13.29 -2.78 -6.33
CA MET A 161 -13.58 -1.35 -6.46
C MET A 161 -14.84 -0.97 -5.69
N THR A 162 -15.93 -1.69 -5.93
CA THR A 162 -17.22 -1.43 -5.26
C THR A 162 -17.08 -1.59 -3.74
N TRP A 163 -16.34 -2.63 -3.29
CA TRP A 163 -16.04 -2.80 -1.87
C TRP A 163 -15.32 -1.57 -1.28
N ALA A 164 -14.25 -1.09 -1.93
CA ALA A 164 -13.50 0.06 -1.43
C ALA A 164 -14.37 1.33 -1.39
N GLN A 165 -15.21 1.53 -2.40
CA GLN A 165 -16.16 2.66 -2.47
C GLN A 165 -17.22 2.55 -1.37
N HIS A 166 -17.77 1.34 -1.10
CA HIS A 166 -18.73 1.11 -0.02
C HIS A 166 -18.11 1.35 1.36
N ILE A 167 -16.83 0.99 1.56
CA ILE A 167 -16.12 1.32 2.81
C ILE A 167 -16.04 2.83 3.01
N VAL A 168 -15.57 3.60 2.00
CA VAL A 168 -15.39 5.05 2.16
C VAL A 168 -16.71 5.83 2.16
N THR A 169 -17.79 5.23 1.68
CA THR A 169 -19.16 5.80 1.74
C THR A 169 -20.04 5.22 2.85
N PHE A 170 -19.44 4.42 3.75
CA PHE A 170 -20.10 3.85 4.93
C PHE A 170 -21.30 2.94 4.63
N GLN A 171 -21.24 2.17 3.53
CA GLN A 171 -22.28 1.20 3.18
C GLN A 171 -22.11 -0.08 3.98
N SER A 172 -23.21 -0.59 4.56
CA SER A 172 -23.18 -1.73 5.48
C SER A 172 -22.94 -3.10 4.80
N ASP A 173 -23.14 -3.18 3.49
CA ASP A 173 -23.01 -4.39 2.68
C ASP A 173 -21.59 -4.64 2.11
N ALA A 174 -20.64 -3.74 2.35
CA ALA A 174 -19.29 -3.79 1.80
C ALA A 174 -18.66 -5.19 1.91
N ALA A 175 -18.68 -5.80 3.10
CA ALA A 175 -18.07 -7.11 3.32
C ALA A 175 -18.69 -8.23 2.49
N SER A 176 -19.95 -8.12 2.08
CA SER A 176 -20.65 -9.14 1.26
C SER A 176 -20.12 -9.16 -0.17
N LEU A 177 -19.70 -8.01 -0.70
CA LEU A 177 -19.24 -7.86 -2.08
C LEU A 177 -17.99 -8.72 -2.38
N ILE A 178 -17.15 -8.93 -1.37
CA ILE A 178 -15.91 -9.71 -1.54
C ILE A 178 -15.94 -11.07 -0.84
N ALA A 179 -17.13 -11.55 -0.46
CA ALA A 179 -17.27 -12.85 0.22
C ALA A 179 -16.66 -13.99 -0.60
N ASP A 180 -16.89 -14.00 -1.91
CA ASP A 180 -16.48 -15.05 -2.84
C ASP A 180 -15.20 -14.71 -3.64
N VAL A 181 -14.54 -13.59 -3.33
CA VAL A 181 -13.27 -13.20 -3.95
C VAL A 181 -12.15 -14.12 -3.46
N SER A 182 -11.17 -14.40 -4.33
CA SER A 182 -10.01 -15.26 -4.00
C SER A 182 -9.31 -14.84 -2.72
N ILE A 183 -8.87 -15.83 -1.94
CA ILE A 183 -8.15 -15.62 -0.67
C ILE A 183 -6.89 -14.77 -0.83
N ILE A 184 -6.24 -14.81 -1.99
CA ILE A 184 -5.03 -14.02 -2.27
C ILE A 184 -5.34 -12.51 -2.22
N PHE A 185 -6.45 -12.08 -2.84
CA PHE A 185 -6.90 -10.68 -2.73
C PHE A 185 -7.26 -10.31 -1.30
N LYS A 186 -7.96 -11.19 -0.58
CA LYS A 186 -8.33 -10.97 0.82
C LYS A 186 -7.12 -10.78 1.72
N LEU A 187 -6.09 -11.62 1.56
CA LEU A 187 -4.84 -11.48 2.29
C LEU A 187 -4.10 -10.19 1.93
N HIS A 188 -4.06 -9.84 0.64
CA HIS A 188 -3.45 -8.59 0.20
C HIS A 188 -4.17 -7.36 0.79
N LEU A 189 -5.50 -7.34 0.77
CA LEU A 189 -6.32 -6.30 1.39
C LEU A 189 -6.06 -6.19 2.90
N PHE A 190 -6.07 -7.32 3.61
CA PHE A 190 -5.80 -7.34 5.05
C PHE A 190 -4.42 -6.77 5.38
N MET A 191 -3.39 -7.21 4.66
CA MET A 191 -2.02 -6.71 4.86
C MET A 191 -1.89 -5.24 4.49
N GLY A 192 -2.57 -4.78 3.43
CA GLY A 192 -2.63 -3.38 3.03
C GLY A 192 -3.31 -2.50 4.09
N MET A 193 -4.45 -2.94 4.64
CA MET A 193 -5.11 -2.22 5.74
C MET A 193 -4.24 -2.17 7.00
N THR A 194 -3.50 -3.24 7.29
CA THR A 194 -2.57 -3.25 8.41
C THR A 194 -1.42 -2.24 8.24
N LEU A 195 -1.00 -1.91 7.02
CA LEU A 195 -0.03 -0.84 6.78
C LEU A 195 -0.56 0.53 7.25
N PHE A 196 -1.86 0.80 7.12
CA PHE A 196 -2.46 2.01 7.68
C PHE A 196 -2.38 2.03 9.21
N ILE A 197 -2.58 0.88 9.88
CA ILE A 197 -2.39 0.79 11.34
C ILE A 197 -0.94 1.05 11.72
N LEU A 198 0.02 0.48 10.98
CA LEU A 198 1.45 0.63 11.26
C LEU A 198 1.97 2.04 10.95
N PHE A 199 1.27 2.79 10.10
CA PHE A 199 1.72 4.08 9.59
C PHE A 199 2.12 5.08 10.69
N PRO A 200 1.24 5.43 11.66
CA PRO A 200 1.57 6.43 12.68
C PRO A 200 2.68 5.99 13.65
N PHE A 201 2.95 4.69 13.77
CA PHE A 201 3.94 4.15 14.71
C PHE A 201 5.31 3.88 14.07
N THR A 202 5.45 4.13 12.78
CA THR A 202 6.66 3.81 12.02
C THR A 202 7.21 5.03 11.29
N ARG A 203 8.31 4.83 10.56
CA ARG A 203 8.89 5.87 9.69
C ARG A 203 8.00 6.24 8.49
N LEU A 204 6.90 5.55 8.22
CA LEU A 204 5.98 5.91 7.13
C LEU A 204 5.43 7.33 7.27
N VAL A 205 5.39 7.89 8.48
CA VAL A 205 4.98 9.29 8.70
C VAL A 205 5.83 10.32 7.94
N HIS A 206 7.04 9.99 7.49
CA HIS A 206 7.84 10.90 6.65
C HIS A 206 7.14 11.25 5.32
N VAL A 207 6.16 10.46 4.89
CA VAL A 207 5.32 10.78 3.73
C VAL A 207 4.57 12.10 3.95
N TRP A 208 4.05 12.34 5.15
CA TRP A 208 3.39 13.58 5.49
C TRP A 208 4.35 14.78 5.47
N SER A 209 5.57 14.63 5.99
CA SER A 209 6.57 15.72 5.94
C SER A 209 7.02 16.02 4.51
N GLY A 210 7.03 15.04 3.62
CA GLY A 210 7.27 15.23 2.20
C GLY A 210 6.21 16.13 1.54
N PHE A 211 4.93 15.89 1.83
CA PHE A 211 3.84 16.74 1.35
C PHE A 211 3.87 18.14 2.00
N ALA A 212 4.15 18.23 3.30
CA ALA A 212 4.25 19.52 3.98
C ALA A 212 5.39 20.38 3.41
N SER A 213 6.53 19.80 3.03
CA SER A 213 7.64 20.55 2.43
C SER A 213 7.25 21.21 1.10
N LEU A 214 6.34 20.62 0.32
CA LEU A 214 5.84 21.22 -0.91
C LEU A 214 5.00 22.48 -0.65
N THR A 215 4.33 22.57 0.50
CA THR A 215 3.52 23.75 0.87
C THR A 215 4.37 24.91 1.39
N TYR A 216 5.61 24.63 1.86
CA TYR A 216 6.54 25.68 2.32
C TYR A 216 7.50 26.19 1.24
N LEU A 217 7.56 25.52 0.08
CA LEU A 217 8.40 25.92 -1.05
C LEU A 217 7.64 26.74 -2.12
N GLY A 218 6.36 26.98 -1.92
CA GLY A 218 5.51 27.88 -2.71
C GLY A 218 5.29 29.17 -1.99
#